data_61015aecc8853c7d0c162d43ef1ed944
#
_entry.id   61015aecc8853c7d0c162d43ef1ed944
#
_cell.length_a   1.000
_cell.length_b   1.000
_cell.length_c   1.000
_cell.angle_alpha   90.00
_cell.angle_beta   90.00
_cell.angle_gamma   90.00
#
_symmetry.space_group_name_H-M   'P 1'
#
loop_
_entity.id
_entity.type
_entity.pdbx_description
1 polymer ?
#
loop_
_entity_poly.entity_id
_entity_poly.type
_entity_poly.pdbx_seq_one_letter_code
_entity_poly.pdbx_strand_id
1 'polypeptide(L)'
;MQYESEHIEYKSQMVDDIYKEVIAFANTDGGVIYIGIDDQGHVTGIDNIDETYTRLTNGIRDAIHPDVTMFVRYVLQDNKVIRIEVGEGSYKPYYLKAKSMKPTGVYVRQGTSSVPASPEQIRQMIKESDGDNFEDDRCLDQDLTFEAAKAAFRQYGVEFSAEKYRVLGITKNDVFTNLALLLSDQCLHTTKIAVFNDESCTEFRDSKEFGG
;
A
#
# COMPACT_ATOMS: atom_id res chain seq x y z
N MET A 1 -24.44 -17.52 1.48
CA MET A 1 -24.48 -16.26 2.23
C MET A 1 -23.03 -15.90 2.51
N GLN A 2 -22.58 -14.74 2.12
CA GLN A 2 -21.22 -14.29 2.36
C GLN A 2 -21.27 -13.41 3.61
N TYR A 3 -20.40 -13.63 4.58
CA TYR A 3 -20.33 -12.83 5.80
C TYR A 3 -19.40 -11.65 5.59
N GLU A 4 -19.49 -10.64 6.46
CA GLU A 4 -18.45 -9.62 6.56
C GLU A 4 -17.06 -10.25 6.72
N SER A 5 -16.08 -9.67 6.07
CA SER A 5 -14.71 -10.18 6.07
C SER A 5 -13.74 -9.02 5.93
N GLU A 6 -12.47 -9.33 5.87
CA GLU A 6 -11.42 -8.33 5.60
C GLU A 6 -11.68 -7.53 4.32
N HIS A 7 -12.35 -8.15 3.32
CA HIS A 7 -12.65 -7.53 2.03
C HIS A 7 -14.13 -7.24 1.79
N ILE A 8 -15.01 -7.44 2.76
CA ILE A 8 -16.46 -7.24 2.60
C ILE A 8 -17.02 -6.52 3.81
N GLU A 9 -17.77 -5.45 3.55
CA GLU A 9 -18.47 -4.65 4.56
C GLU A 9 -19.94 -4.49 4.17
N TYR A 10 -20.87 -4.62 5.14
CA TYR A 10 -22.30 -4.41 4.97
C TYR A 10 -22.76 -3.17 5.72
N LYS A 11 -23.68 -2.43 5.13
CA LYS A 11 -24.37 -1.31 5.75
C LYS A 11 -25.82 -1.32 5.33
N SER A 12 -26.72 -1.35 6.29
CA SER A 12 -28.17 -1.29 6.01
C SER A 12 -28.59 0.04 5.37
N GLN A 13 -27.89 1.13 5.68
CA GLN A 13 -28.14 2.47 5.17
C GLN A 13 -26.84 3.24 4.94
N MET A 14 -26.91 4.32 4.16
CA MET A 14 -25.80 5.23 4.02
C MET A 14 -25.61 6.06 5.29
N VAL A 15 -24.45 5.89 5.93
CA VAL A 15 -23.98 6.65 7.08
C VAL A 15 -22.63 7.30 6.76
N ASP A 16 -22.24 8.35 7.43
CA ASP A 16 -20.98 9.05 7.19
C ASP A 16 -19.75 8.18 7.48
N ASP A 17 -19.91 7.11 8.26
CA ASP A 17 -18.87 6.11 8.51
C ASP A 17 -18.42 5.36 7.26
N ILE A 18 -19.22 5.36 6.18
CA ILE A 18 -18.84 4.76 4.88
C ILE A 18 -17.52 5.32 4.36
N TYR A 19 -17.25 6.61 4.59
CA TYR A 19 -15.98 7.21 4.15
C TYR A 19 -14.76 6.60 4.84
N LYS A 20 -14.92 6.14 6.10
CA LYS A 20 -13.86 5.43 6.83
C LYS A 20 -13.60 4.06 6.23
N GLU A 21 -14.66 3.36 5.82
CA GLU A 21 -14.56 2.05 5.17
C GLU A 21 -13.83 2.17 3.82
N VAL A 22 -14.22 3.16 2.99
CA VAL A 22 -13.54 3.43 1.71
C VAL A 22 -12.05 3.74 1.93
N ILE A 23 -11.73 4.59 2.91
CA ILE A 23 -10.34 4.92 3.26
C ILE A 23 -9.58 3.66 3.70
N ALA A 24 -10.18 2.84 4.57
CA ALA A 24 -9.54 1.65 5.08
C ALA A 24 -9.24 0.64 3.96
N PHE A 25 -10.18 0.40 3.04
CA PHE A 25 -9.95 -0.44 1.88
C PHE A 25 -8.90 0.14 0.93
N ALA A 26 -8.93 1.44 0.64
CA ALA A 26 -7.95 2.07 -0.23
C ALA A 26 -6.52 2.05 0.37
N ASN A 27 -6.38 2.06 1.68
CA ASN A 27 -5.11 1.96 2.39
C ASN A 27 -4.60 0.53 2.58
N THR A 28 -5.44 -0.48 2.31
CA THR A 28 -5.08 -1.91 2.39
C THR A 28 -5.26 -2.58 1.03
N ASP A 29 -5.73 -3.81 0.99
CA ASP A 29 -5.80 -4.64 -0.23
C ASP A 29 -7.12 -4.46 -1.01
N GLY A 30 -7.85 -3.39 -0.74
CA GLY A 30 -9.15 -3.15 -1.34
C GLY A 30 -10.27 -3.99 -0.74
N GLY A 31 -11.48 -3.82 -1.29
CA GLY A 31 -12.65 -4.57 -0.84
C GLY A 31 -13.95 -4.08 -1.44
N VAL A 32 -15.06 -4.57 -0.91
CA VAL A 32 -16.41 -4.27 -1.40
C VAL A 32 -17.30 -3.86 -0.23
N ILE A 33 -18.02 -2.75 -0.40
CA ILE A 33 -19.02 -2.27 0.55
C ILE A 33 -20.40 -2.43 -0.11
N TYR A 34 -21.34 -3.01 0.61
CA TYR A 34 -22.73 -3.10 0.19
C TYR A 34 -23.58 -2.21 1.08
N ILE A 35 -24.38 -1.31 0.48
CA ILE A 35 -25.35 -0.47 1.17
C ILE A 35 -26.75 -0.97 0.81
N GLY A 36 -27.58 -1.22 1.80
CA GLY A 36 -28.88 -1.87 1.68
C GLY A 36 -28.84 -3.37 2.06
N ILE A 37 -27.80 -3.77 2.82
CA ILE A 37 -27.66 -5.11 3.41
C ILE A 37 -27.37 -4.92 4.91
N ASP A 38 -28.04 -5.70 5.76
CA ASP A 38 -27.78 -5.69 7.21
C ASP A 38 -26.58 -6.58 7.60
N ASP A 39 -26.17 -6.50 8.87
CA ASP A 39 -25.01 -7.25 9.41
C ASP A 39 -25.23 -8.79 9.38
N GLN A 40 -26.46 -9.26 9.18
CA GLN A 40 -26.78 -10.67 8.99
C GLN A 40 -26.75 -11.10 7.52
N GLY A 41 -26.51 -10.15 6.60
CA GLY A 41 -26.48 -10.39 5.16
C GLY A 41 -27.88 -10.42 4.51
N HIS A 42 -28.91 -9.92 5.18
CA HIS A 42 -30.24 -9.78 4.59
C HIS A 42 -30.36 -8.49 3.80
N VAL A 43 -30.93 -8.57 2.63
CA VAL A 43 -31.19 -7.40 1.79
C VAL A 43 -32.31 -6.57 2.39
N THR A 44 -32.01 -5.35 2.83
CA THR A 44 -32.98 -4.36 3.32
C THR A 44 -33.41 -3.39 2.21
N GLY A 45 -32.53 -3.19 1.22
CA GLY A 45 -32.70 -2.20 0.17
C GLY A 45 -32.60 -0.77 0.66
N ILE A 46 -32.58 0.18 -0.29
CA ILE A 46 -32.51 1.62 -0.04
C ILE A 46 -33.75 2.30 -0.64
N ASP A 47 -34.48 3.09 0.16
CA ASP A 47 -35.73 3.72 -0.29
C ASP A 47 -35.52 4.77 -1.39
N ASN A 48 -34.56 5.69 -1.22
CA ASN A 48 -34.24 6.78 -2.15
C ASN A 48 -32.88 6.52 -2.82
N ILE A 49 -32.82 5.49 -3.66
CA ILE A 49 -31.55 5.00 -4.20
C ILE A 49 -30.79 6.04 -5.03
N ASP A 50 -31.49 6.83 -5.87
CA ASP A 50 -30.85 7.85 -6.73
C ASP A 50 -30.25 9.00 -5.92
N GLU A 51 -30.98 9.47 -4.90
CA GLU A 51 -30.49 10.50 -3.98
C GLU A 51 -29.30 9.98 -3.16
N THR A 52 -29.41 8.77 -2.64
CA THR A 52 -28.36 8.10 -1.87
C THR A 52 -27.12 7.89 -2.72
N TYR A 53 -27.27 7.43 -3.97
CA TYR A 53 -26.17 7.27 -4.90
C TYR A 53 -25.44 8.58 -5.18
N THR A 54 -26.19 9.64 -5.46
CA THR A 54 -25.62 10.98 -5.73
C THR A 54 -24.87 11.52 -4.50
N ARG A 55 -25.47 11.40 -3.31
CA ARG A 55 -24.85 11.81 -2.06
C ARG A 55 -23.58 11.02 -1.76
N LEU A 56 -23.61 9.72 -1.99
CA LEU A 56 -22.49 8.81 -1.78
C LEU A 56 -21.29 9.15 -2.69
N THR A 57 -21.54 9.26 -4.00
CA THR A 57 -20.47 9.53 -4.98
C THR A 57 -19.84 10.89 -4.77
N ASN A 58 -20.64 11.92 -4.53
CA ASN A 58 -20.14 13.26 -4.20
C ASN A 58 -19.41 13.28 -2.86
N GLY A 59 -19.96 12.62 -1.84
CA GLY A 59 -19.36 12.57 -0.51
C GLY A 59 -17.99 11.89 -0.48
N ILE A 60 -17.82 10.77 -1.18
CA ILE A 60 -16.52 10.08 -1.28
C ILE A 60 -15.48 10.98 -1.94
N ARG A 61 -15.83 11.64 -3.08
CA ARG A 61 -14.94 12.57 -3.76
C ARG A 61 -14.55 13.76 -2.89
N ASP A 62 -15.50 14.33 -2.15
CA ASP A 62 -15.31 15.58 -1.44
C ASP A 62 -14.69 15.39 -0.05
N ALA A 63 -14.93 14.24 0.59
CA ALA A 63 -14.49 13.95 1.97
C ALA A 63 -13.11 13.28 2.06
N ILE A 64 -12.64 12.61 1.00
CA ILE A 64 -11.40 11.81 1.04
C ILE A 64 -10.28 12.55 0.30
N HIS A 65 -9.07 12.45 0.83
CA HIS A 65 -7.85 12.96 0.22
C HIS A 65 -6.70 11.96 0.45
N PRO A 66 -5.79 11.76 -0.53
CA PRO A 66 -5.85 12.17 -1.94
C PRO A 66 -7.12 11.71 -2.64
N ASP A 67 -7.33 12.14 -3.90
CA ASP A 67 -8.49 11.72 -4.68
C ASP A 67 -8.50 10.20 -4.87
N VAL A 68 -9.52 9.54 -4.35
CA VAL A 68 -9.69 8.08 -4.36
C VAL A 68 -10.56 7.60 -5.52
N THR A 69 -11.17 8.51 -6.28
CA THR A 69 -12.25 8.19 -7.24
C THR A 69 -11.80 7.25 -8.35
N MET A 70 -10.53 7.24 -8.73
CA MET A 70 -9.97 6.31 -9.71
C MET A 70 -9.96 4.85 -9.24
N PHE A 71 -10.01 4.63 -7.94
CA PHE A 71 -9.98 3.30 -7.29
C PHE A 71 -11.36 2.87 -6.81
N VAL A 72 -12.40 3.67 -7.04
CA VAL A 72 -13.76 3.38 -6.56
C VAL A 72 -14.71 3.20 -7.73
N ARG A 73 -15.41 2.07 -7.74
CA ARG A 73 -16.43 1.75 -8.72
C ARG A 73 -17.77 1.52 -8.01
N TYR A 74 -18.83 2.07 -8.57
CA TYR A 74 -20.19 1.97 -8.04
C TYR A 74 -21.07 1.14 -8.96
N VAL A 75 -21.82 0.20 -8.40
CA VAL A 75 -22.77 -0.65 -9.12
C VAL A 75 -24.12 -0.63 -8.41
N LEU A 76 -25.17 -0.20 -9.11
CA LEU A 76 -26.54 -0.33 -8.64
C LEU A 76 -27.05 -1.73 -8.97
N GLN A 77 -27.61 -2.41 -7.99
CA GLN A 77 -28.23 -3.74 -8.14
C GLN A 77 -29.75 -3.64 -8.17
N ASP A 78 -30.43 -4.58 -8.86
CA ASP A 78 -31.88 -4.58 -9.05
C ASP A 78 -32.68 -4.66 -7.73
N ASN A 79 -32.07 -5.18 -6.66
CA ASN A 79 -32.62 -5.30 -5.32
C ASN A 79 -32.49 -4.03 -4.47
N LYS A 80 -32.24 -2.87 -5.08
CA LYS A 80 -31.99 -1.59 -4.42
C LYS A 80 -30.79 -1.59 -3.46
N VAL A 81 -29.73 -2.28 -3.82
CA VAL A 81 -28.45 -2.30 -3.12
C VAL A 81 -27.41 -1.53 -3.95
N ILE A 82 -26.62 -0.70 -3.30
CA ILE A 82 -25.44 -0.07 -3.92
C ILE A 82 -24.22 -0.90 -3.52
N ARG A 83 -23.52 -1.41 -4.51
CA ARG A 83 -22.24 -2.10 -4.34
C ARG A 83 -21.11 -1.12 -4.70
N ILE A 84 -20.19 -0.93 -3.79
CA ILE A 84 -19.01 -0.08 -3.95
C ILE A 84 -17.78 -0.98 -3.96
N GLU A 85 -17.09 -1.05 -5.08
CA GLU A 85 -15.80 -1.73 -5.21
C GLU A 85 -14.71 -0.71 -4.96
N VAL A 86 -13.87 -0.94 -3.99
CA VAL A 86 -12.73 -0.10 -3.65
C VAL A 86 -11.47 -0.89 -3.93
N GLY A 87 -10.65 -0.42 -4.87
CA GLY A 87 -9.32 -0.98 -5.12
C GLY A 87 -8.28 -0.43 -4.14
N GLU A 88 -7.17 -1.12 -4.03
CA GLU A 88 -5.99 -0.60 -3.36
C GLU A 88 -5.51 0.69 -4.03
N GLY A 89 -5.32 1.73 -3.25
CA GLY A 89 -4.90 3.03 -3.75
C GLY A 89 -3.37 3.15 -3.86
N SER A 90 -2.90 3.88 -4.88
CA SER A 90 -1.46 4.06 -5.15
C SER A 90 -0.83 5.24 -4.41
N TYR A 91 -1.63 6.13 -3.82
CA TYR A 91 -1.14 7.36 -3.17
C TYR A 91 -1.47 7.36 -1.68
N LYS A 92 -1.10 6.30 -1.00
CA LYS A 92 -1.33 6.16 0.46
C LYS A 92 -0.47 7.16 1.27
N PRO A 93 -0.98 7.63 2.42
CA PRO A 93 -2.25 7.27 3.04
C PRO A 93 -3.42 8.12 2.55
N TYR A 94 -4.55 7.48 2.29
CA TYR A 94 -5.85 8.15 2.12
C TYR A 94 -6.42 8.50 3.49
N TYR A 95 -7.06 9.65 3.60
CA TYR A 95 -7.59 10.14 4.87
C TYR A 95 -8.82 11.02 4.72
N LEU A 96 -9.59 11.18 5.81
CA LEU A 96 -10.67 12.15 5.88
C LEU A 96 -10.10 13.57 5.84
N LYS A 97 -10.43 14.33 4.81
CA LYS A 97 -9.96 15.72 4.60
C LYS A 97 -10.20 16.61 5.81
N ALA A 98 -11.37 16.47 6.46
CA ALA A 98 -11.73 17.24 7.66
C ALA A 98 -10.86 16.91 8.88
N LYS A 99 -10.21 15.74 8.93
CA LYS A 99 -9.40 15.28 10.06
C LYS A 99 -7.90 15.29 9.78
N SER A 100 -7.51 15.60 8.54
CA SER A 100 -6.11 15.60 8.08
C SER A 100 -5.42 14.24 8.18
N MET A 101 -4.16 14.16 7.75
CA MET A 101 -3.31 12.95 7.77
C MET A 101 -2.81 12.65 9.20
N LYS A 102 -3.74 12.25 10.07
CA LYS A 102 -3.51 11.90 11.48
C LYS A 102 -4.22 10.57 11.79
N PRO A 103 -3.89 9.88 12.88
CA PRO A 103 -4.58 8.64 13.28
C PRO A 103 -6.11 8.77 13.32
N THR A 104 -6.64 9.92 13.66
CA THR A 104 -8.09 10.19 13.67
C THR A 104 -8.71 10.31 12.29
N GLY A 105 -7.92 10.45 11.23
CA GLY A 105 -8.37 10.64 9.85
C GLY A 105 -7.96 9.51 8.90
N VAL A 106 -6.94 8.72 9.23
CA VAL A 106 -6.43 7.60 8.44
C VAL A 106 -6.94 6.30 9.03
N TYR A 107 -7.49 5.43 8.18
CA TYR A 107 -8.05 4.13 8.59
C TYR A 107 -7.44 3.01 7.77
N VAL A 108 -7.32 1.83 8.39
CA VAL A 108 -6.84 0.57 7.77
C VAL A 108 -7.77 -0.57 8.16
N ARG A 109 -7.84 -1.62 7.34
CA ARG A 109 -8.59 -2.85 7.70
C ARG A 109 -7.77 -3.68 8.67
N GLN A 110 -8.47 -4.20 9.67
CA GLN A 110 -7.94 -5.18 10.61
C GLN A 110 -9.03 -6.24 10.85
N GLY A 111 -8.93 -7.34 10.13
CA GLY A 111 -10.01 -8.32 10.06
C GLY A 111 -11.28 -7.67 9.48
N THR A 112 -12.40 -7.79 10.17
CA THR A 112 -13.69 -7.21 9.74
C THR A 112 -13.89 -5.74 10.15
N SER A 113 -12.90 -5.07 10.74
CA SER A 113 -13.05 -3.72 11.28
C SER A 113 -12.16 -2.70 10.58
N SER A 114 -12.67 -1.48 10.38
CA SER A 114 -11.87 -0.33 9.98
C SER A 114 -11.41 0.42 11.22
N VAL A 115 -10.11 0.39 11.48
CA VAL A 115 -9.50 0.99 12.67
C VAL A 115 -8.60 2.18 12.31
N PRO A 116 -8.42 3.15 13.22
CA PRO A 116 -7.47 4.23 13.00
C PRO A 116 -6.04 3.67 12.85
N ALA A 117 -5.32 4.14 11.82
CA ALA A 117 -3.93 3.78 11.61
C ALA A 117 -3.02 4.38 12.69
N SER A 118 -2.02 3.63 13.13
CA SER A 118 -1.00 4.14 14.03
C SER A 118 -0.08 5.18 13.32
N PRO A 119 0.61 6.05 14.07
CA PRO A 119 1.60 6.95 13.49
C PRO A 119 2.69 6.23 12.69
N GLU A 120 3.06 5.01 13.11
CA GLU A 120 4.05 4.17 12.44
C GLU A 120 3.53 3.66 11.10
N GLN A 121 2.28 3.18 11.06
CA GLN A 121 1.61 2.75 9.83
C GLN A 121 1.46 3.91 8.84
N ILE A 122 1.07 5.10 9.32
CA ILE A 122 0.99 6.31 8.48
C ILE A 122 2.34 6.64 7.86
N ARG A 123 3.41 6.60 8.66
CA ARG A 123 4.78 6.85 8.19
C ARG A 123 5.22 5.81 7.16
N GLN A 124 4.86 4.55 7.38
CA GLN A 124 5.17 3.46 6.44
C GLN A 124 4.46 3.68 5.09
N MET A 125 3.16 3.98 5.10
CA MET A 125 2.39 4.28 3.89
C MET A 125 2.97 5.47 3.10
N ILE A 126 3.42 6.53 3.79
CA ILE A 126 4.08 7.67 3.14
C ILE A 126 5.34 7.23 2.42
N LYS A 127 6.21 6.46 3.09
CA LYS A 127 7.44 5.96 2.49
C LYS A 127 7.19 5.10 1.24
N GLU A 128 6.21 4.21 1.32
CA GLU A 128 5.83 3.34 0.20
C GLU A 128 5.25 4.14 -0.98
N SER A 129 4.45 5.16 -0.69
CA SER A 129 3.82 6.00 -1.70
C SER A 129 4.78 6.99 -2.37
N ASP A 130 5.71 7.55 -1.62
CA ASP A 130 6.69 8.50 -2.12
C ASP A 130 7.83 7.81 -2.92
N GLY A 131 7.83 6.46 -2.93
CA GLY A 131 8.87 5.67 -3.56
C GLY A 131 10.21 5.77 -2.82
N ASP A 132 10.15 6.18 -1.55
CA ASP A 132 11.32 6.16 -0.66
C ASP A 132 11.64 4.71 -0.30
N ASN A 133 12.46 4.10 -1.15
CA ASN A 133 13.02 2.79 -0.90
C ASN A 133 14.25 2.93 0.02
N PHE A 134 14.47 1.93 0.87
CA PHE A 134 15.65 1.87 1.74
C PHE A 134 16.94 2.10 0.95
N GLU A 135 17.01 1.56 -0.26
CA GLU A 135 18.16 1.66 -1.14
C GLU A 135 18.47 3.09 -1.56
N ASP A 136 17.45 3.95 -1.72
CA ASP A 136 17.59 5.35 -2.15
C ASP A 136 17.88 6.32 -0.99
N ASP A 137 17.68 5.87 0.25
CA ASP A 137 17.98 6.67 1.44
C ASP A 137 19.49 6.92 1.55
N ARG A 138 19.86 8.07 2.12
CA ARG A 138 21.24 8.42 2.38
C ARG A 138 21.89 7.42 3.35
N CYS A 139 23.00 6.81 2.94
CA CYS A 139 23.82 5.99 3.83
C CYS A 139 24.45 6.86 4.94
N LEU A 140 24.50 6.33 6.15
CA LEU A 140 25.18 7.01 7.28
C LEU A 140 26.70 6.98 7.12
N ASP A 141 27.22 5.88 6.56
CA ASP A 141 28.64 5.74 6.24
C ASP A 141 28.91 6.26 4.83
N GLN A 142 29.82 7.19 4.70
CA GLN A 142 30.22 7.83 3.44
C GLN A 142 31.64 7.47 3.01
N ASP A 143 32.33 6.60 3.76
CA ASP A 143 33.69 6.11 3.45
C ASP A 143 33.61 4.66 2.95
N LEU A 144 33.03 4.49 1.75
CA LEU A 144 32.75 3.18 1.16
C LEU A 144 33.73 2.84 0.03
N THR A 145 34.15 1.56 -0.04
CA THR A 145 34.94 0.99 -1.14
C THR A 145 34.16 -0.13 -1.84
N PHE A 146 34.53 -0.43 -3.09
CA PHE A 146 33.71 -1.29 -3.97
C PHE A 146 34.56 -2.26 -4.78
N GLU A 147 35.63 -2.82 -4.23
CA GLU A 147 36.53 -3.69 -4.99
C GLU A 147 35.85 -5.02 -5.37
N ALA A 148 35.08 -5.61 -4.45
CA ALA A 148 34.31 -6.83 -4.72
C ALA A 148 33.23 -6.56 -5.77
N ALA A 149 32.47 -5.47 -5.65
CA ALA A 149 31.46 -5.08 -6.62
C ALA A 149 32.05 -4.84 -8.01
N LYS A 150 33.15 -4.09 -8.12
CA LYS A 150 33.86 -3.86 -9.40
C LYS A 150 34.24 -5.17 -10.08
N ALA A 151 34.76 -6.13 -9.30
CA ALA A 151 35.14 -7.44 -9.83
C ALA A 151 33.91 -8.23 -10.34
N ALA A 152 32.83 -8.25 -9.56
CA ALA A 152 31.60 -8.94 -9.93
C ALA A 152 30.94 -8.32 -11.18
N PHE A 153 30.78 -7.00 -11.23
CA PHE A 153 30.17 -6.30 -12.38
C PHE A 153 30.97 -6.52 -13.66
N ARG A 154 32.30 -6.57 -13.57
CA ARG A 154 33.17 -6.87 -14.71
C ARG A 154 32.91 -8.23 -15.31
N GLN A 155 32.59 -9.26 -14.50
CA GLN A 155 32.27 -10.62 -15.01
C GLN A 155 31.00 -10.61 -15.85
N TYR A 156 30.07 -9.71 -15.58
CA TYR A 156 28.81 -9.57 -16.32
C TYR A 156 28.86 -8.52 -17.43
N GLY A 157 30.04 -7.94 -17.70
CA GLY A 157 30.23 -6.92 -18.73
C GLY A 157 29.57 -5.58 -18.41
N VAL A 158 29.27 -5.32 -17.14
CA VAL A 158 28.69 -4.07 -16.67
C VAL A 158 29.79 -3.15 -16.16
N GLU A 159 29.79 -1.92 -16.63
CA GLU A 159 30.73 -0.90 -16.16
C GLU A 159 30.28 -0.34 -14.80
N PHE A 160 31.12 -0.53 -13.78
CA PHE A 160 30.95 0.00 -12.45
C PHE A 160 32.06 1.02 -12.17
N SER A 161 31.82 2.28 -12.52
CA SER A 161 32.77 3.39 -12.37
C SER A 161 32.13 4.58 -11.67
N ALA A 162 32.92 5.49 -11.15
CA ALA A 162 32.43 6.67 -10.41
C ALA A 162 31.47 7.52 -11.26
N GLU A 163 31.71 7.60 -12.58
CA GLU A 163 30.86 8.33 -13.52
C GLU A 163 29.46 7.71 -13.64
N LYS A 164 29.34 6.41 -13.35
CA LYS A 164 28.06 5.66 -13.41
C LYS A 164 27.32 5.61 -12.08
N TYR A 165 27.94 5.99 -10.98
CA TYR A 165 27.35 5.86 -9.63
C TYR A 165 25.97 6.50 -9.51
N ARG A 166 25.79 7.68 -10.10
CA ARG A 166 24.48 8.35 -10.10
C ARG A 166 23.40 7.58 -10.88
N VAL A 167 23.75 7.03 -12.03
CA VAL A 167 22.83 6.26 -12.89
C VAL A 167 22.50 4.91 -12.27
N LEU A 168 23.44 4.32 -11.55
CA LEU A 168 23.27 3.05 -10.84
C LEU A 168 22.58 3.20 -9.47
N GLY A 169 22.23 4.41 -9.05
CA GLY A 169 21.64 4.66 -7.74
C GLY A 169 22.63 4.59 -6.56
N ILE A 170 23.92 4.45 -6.83
CA ILE A 170 24.98 4.39 -5.80
C ILE A 170 25.14 5.74 -5.09
N THR A 171 24.94 6.84 -5.82
CA THR A 171 24.94 8.20 -5.26
C THR A 171 23.70 8.97 -5.63
N LYS A 172 23.18 9.77 -4.69
CA LYS A 172 22.07 10.72 -4.86
C LYS A 172 22.51 12.05 -4.23
N ASN A 173 22.52 13.15 -4.99
CA ASN A 173 23.02 14.46 -4.52
C ASN A 173 24.46 14.40 -3.98
N ASP A 174 25.33 13.67 -4.67
CA ASP A 174 26.76 13.50 -4.36
C ASP A 174 27.06 12.83 -3.00
N VAL A 175 26.08 12.14 -2.40
CA VAL A 175 26.25 11.30 -1.22
C VAL A 175 25.90 9.86 -1.52
N PHE A 176 26.57 8.92 -0.87
CA PHE A 176 26.27 7.49 -1.00
C PHE A 176 24.90 7.17 -0.42
N THR A 177 24.18 6.29 -1.13
CA THR A 177 22.88 5.72 -0.73
C THR A 177 23.09 4.43 0.05
N ASN A 178 22.02 3.88 0.66
CA ASN A 178 22.09 2.57 1.29
C ASN A 178 22.35 1.45 0.27
N LEU A 179 21.98 1.64 -1.02
CA LEU A 179 22.39 0.72 -2.09
C LEU A 179 23.92 0.66 -2.20
N ALA A 180 24.60 1.81 -2.04
CA ALA A 180 26.06 1.83 -2.00
C ALA A 180 26.60 0.97 -0.85
N LEU A 181 26.01 1.08 0.35
CA LEU A 181 26.41 0.25 1.50
C LEU A 181 26.22 -1.24 1.19
N LEU A 182 25.07 -1.63 0.63
CA LEU A 182 24.80 -3.04 0.30
C LEU A 182 25.78 -3.62 -0.72
N LEU A 183 26.36 -2.80 -1.59
CA LEU A 183 27.34 -3.19 -2.60
C LEU A 183 28.79 -2.92 -2.19
N SER A 184 29.02 -2.34 -1.02
CA SER A 184 30.37 -1.97 -0.56
C SER A 184 31.10 -3.14 0.09
N ASP A 185 32.45 -3.03 0.12
CA ASP A 185 33.30 -3.96 0.87
C ASP A 185 33.08 -3.86 2.38
N GLN A 186 32.37 -2.83 2.87
CA GLN A 186 32.00 -2.59 4.28
C GLN A 186 30.63 -3.18 4.65
N CYS A 187 29.93 -3.80 3.71
CA CYS A 187 28.62 -4.40 3.97
C CYS A 187 28.72 -5.53 5.00
N LEU A 188 27.98 -5.39 6.11
CA LEU A 188 27.88 -6.43 7.14
C LEU A 188 26.58 -7.23 7.01
N HIS A 189 25.74 -6.89 6.05
CA HIS A 189 24.46 -7.55 5.84
C HIS A 189 24.62 -8.78 4.96
N THR A 190 23.78 -9.78 5.19
CA THR A 190 23.69 -10.97 4.33
C THR A 190 22.43 -10.92 3.49
N THR A 191 22.52 -11.35 2.24
CA THR A 191 21.37 -11.53 1.36
C THR A 191 20.93 -12.98 1.38
N LYS A 192 19.69 -13.25 1.76
CA LYS A 192 19.11 -14.59 1.74
C LYS A 192 18.09 -14.68 0.62
N ILE A 193 18.32 -15.62 -0.29
CA ILE A 193 17.42 -15.90 -1.40
C ILE A 193 16.75 -17.23 -1.13
N ALA A 194 15.42 -17.25 -1.19
CA ALA A 194 14.62 -18.45 -1.09
C ALA A 194 13.77 -18.63 -2.36
N VAL A 195 13.78 -19.84 -2.91
CA VAL A 195 12.92 -20.22 -4.03
C VAL A 195 11.91 -21.22 -3.49
N PHE A 196 10.63 -20.93 -3.63
CA PHE A 196 9.54 -21.77 -3.18
C PHE A 196 9.01 -22.64 -4.31
N ASN A 197 8.40 -23.79 -3.98
CA ASN A 197 7.81 -24.71 -4.95
C ASN A 197 6.52 -24.16 -5.57
N ASP A 198 5.78 -23.35 -4.79
CA ASP A 198 4.48 -22.80 -5.16
C ASP A 198 4.24 -21.41 -4.55
N GLU A 199 3.12 -20.80 -4.89
CA GLU A 199 2.71 -19.49 -4.38
C GLU A 199 2.34 -19.47 -2.88
N SER A 200 2.15 -20.64 -2.26
CA SER A 200 1.84 -20.75 -0.83
C SER A 200 3.04 -20.43 0.08
N CYS A 201 4.24 -20.40 -0.49
CA CYS A 201 5.50 -20.12 0.21
C CYS A 201 5.74 -21.02 1.44
N THR A 202 5.23 -22.27 1.42
CA THR A 202 5.32 -23.20 2.56
C THR A 202 6.51 -24.13 2.45
N GLU A 203 6.96 -24.47 1.23
CA GLU A 203 8.06 -25.38 1.00
C GLU A 203 9.16 -24.74 0.15
N PHE A 204 10.39 -24.75 0.66
CA PHE A 204 11.56 -24.29 -0.06
C PHE A 204 11.95 -25.29 -1.15
N ARG A 205 12.16 -24.80 -2.36
CA ARG A 205 12.82 -25.53 -3.45
C ARG A 205 14.34 -25.39 -3.37
N ASP A 206 14.82 -24.20 -3.08
CA ASP A 206 16.24 -23.86 -2.93
C ASP A 206 16.40 -22.64 -2.03
N SER A 207 17.52 -22.53 -1.35
CA SER A 207 17.86 -21.34 -0.57
C SER A 207 19.36 -21.09 -0.62
N LYS A 208 19.73 -19.82 -0.74
CA LYS A 208 21.14 -19.37 -0.75
C LYS A 208 21.30 -18.18 0.17
N GLU A 209 22.42 -18.14 0.85
CA GLU A 209 22.86 -16.99 1.64
C GLU A 209 24.18 -16.47 1.08
N PHE A 210 24.25 -15.16 0.86
CA PHE A 210 25.43 -14.46 0.38
C PHE A 210 25.86 -13.48 1.46
N GLY A 211 27.15 -13.46 1.81
CA GLY A 211 27.74 -12.42 2.61
C GLY A 211 27.89 -11.13 1.80
N GLY A 212 27.82 -10.00 2.46
CA GLY A 212 28.15 -8.72 1.88
C GLY A 212 29.67 -8.52 1.79
#